data_076703043bf28173490bd840d929742e
#
_entry.id   076703043bf28173490bd840d929742e
#
_cell.length_a   1.000
_cell.length_b   1.000
_cell.length_c   1.000
_cell.angle_alpha   90.00
_cell.angle_beta   90.00
_cell.angle_gamma   90.00
#
_symmetry.space_group_name_H-M   'P 1'
#
loop_
_entity.id
_entity.type
_entity.pdbx_description
1 polymer ?
#
loop_
_entity_poly.entity_id
_entity_poly.type
_entity_poly.pdbx_seq_one_letter_code
_entity_poly.pdbx_strand_id
1 'polypeptide(L)'
;MAQYLKTSKPQEVKAEIQAQVRDTVAGILAQIAERGDAAVREYSARFDNWQPERFRLSQEEIKACVASLSPEVLADIRFAQEQIRRFAQIQKDSMRDVEVETLPGVVLGHRNLPVSSVGCYIPGGKYPLVASAHMSVLTAKVAGVKRVIAAAPPFDGKPAPAIVAAMHLAGADEIYCMGGVQAIAAMALGTEHIAPVDMIVGPGNAYVAEAKRQLFGRVGIDLLAGPTETLIIADDTCDAELAVADLLGQAEHGPNSPAILLTNSRALAEAVPAEIERQLAILPTAPIARVAWQEYGEIILSDSYEEMVAEADRIASEHVQVMTRDPDYFLKHMTNYGALFLGARTNVSYGDKVIGTNHTLPTTKAARYTGGLWVGKFIKTCTYQRVTTDEASAMIGEYCSRLCALEGFAGHKEQADIRVRRYGKSRKAA
;
A
#
# COMPACT_ATOMS: atom_id res chain seq x y z
N MET A 1 -18.43 -26.09 -12.21
CA MET A 1 -18.48 -24.60 -12.42
C MET A 1 -18.99 -23.95 -11.15
N ALA A 2 -18.31 -22.89 -10.70
CA ALA A 2 -18.71 -22.17 -9.48
C ALA A 2 -20.17 -21.70 -9.54
N GLN A 3 -20.92 -21.98 -8.51
CA GLN A 3 -22.34 -21.63 -8.39
C GLN A 3 -22.47 -20.45 -7.41
N TYR A 4 -23.00 -19.33 -7.89
CA TYR A 4 -23.30 -18.17 -7.06
C TYR A 4 -24.65 -18.34 -6.38
N LEU A 5 -24.64 -18.63 -5.04
CA LEU A 5 -25.84 -18.75 -4.22
C LEU A 5 -26.35 -17.37 -3.76
N LYS A 6 -25.43 -16.42 -3.58
CA LYS A 6 -25.70 -15.00 -3.36
C LYS A 6 -24.74 -14.19 -4.22
N THR A 7 -25.27 -13.19 -4.90
CA THR A 7 -24.50 -12.27 -5.75
C THR A 7 -24.52 -10.85 -5.18
N SER A 8 -23.44 -10.13 -5.38
CA SER A 8 -23.36 -8.71 -5.09
C SER A 8 -24.13 -7.87 -6.10
N LYS A 9 -24.50 -6.67 -5.72
CA LYS A 9 -24.94 -5.65 -6.69
C LYS A 9 -23.74 -5.22 -7.53
N PRO A 10 -23.93 -4.91 -8.83
CA PRO A 10 -22.90 -4.30 -9.64
C PRO A 10 -22.39 -3.03 -8.94
N GLN A 11 -21.08 -2.88 -8.84
CA GLN A 11 -20.48 -1.64 -8.37
C GLN A 11 -20.65 -0.57 -9.46
N GLU A 12 -21.82 0.01 -9.56
CA GLU A 12 -22.05 1.19 -10.39
C GLU A 12 -21.39 2.39 -9.69
N VAL A 13 -20.13 2.58 -9.95
CA VAL A 13 -19.52 3.88 -9.69
C VAL A 13 -20.06 4.82 -10.76
N LYS A 14 -21.02 5.66 -10.39
CA LYS A 14 -21.58 6.64 -11.32
C LYS A 14 -20.43 7.49 -11.85
N ALA A 15 -20.22 7.47 -13.16
CA ALA A 15 -19.15 8.23 -13.84
C ALA A 15 -19.18 9.73 -13.45
N GLU A 16 -20.36 10.25 -13.16
CA GLU A 16 -20.59 11.61 -12.65
C GLU A 16 -19.93 11.85 -11.28
N ILE A 17 -20.01 10.89 -10.32
CA ILE A 17 -19.39 11.03 -9.00
C ILE A 17 -17.87 11.01 -9.13
N GLN A 18 -17.33 10.13 -9.97
CA GLN A 18 -15.89 10.10 -10.23
C GLN A 18 -15.40 11.39 -10.88
N ALA A 19 -16.16 11.95 -11.84
CA ALA A 19 -15.83 13.23 -12.47
C ALA A 19 -15.83 14.37 -11.44
N GLN A 20 -16.83 14.43 -10.57
CA GLN A 20 -16.92 15.43 -9.51
C GLN A 20 -15.76 15.33 -8.52
N VAL A 21 -15.39 14.12 -8.08
CA VAL A 21 -14.22 13.91 -7.21
C VAL A 21 -12.94 14.37 -7.89
N ARG A 22 -12.73 13.97 -9.15
CA ARG A 22 -11.57 14.35 -9.94
C ARG A 22 -11.43 15.87 -10.06
N ASP A 23 -12.50 16.55 -10.45
CA ASP A 23 -12.48 17.99 -10.72
C ASP A 23 -12.34 18.79 -9.41
N THR A 24 -12.97 18.33 -8.32
CA THR A 24 -12.79 18.91 -6.98
C THR A 24 -11.33 18.80 -6.53
N VAL A 25 -10.71 17.62 -6.68
CA VAL A 25 -9.31 17.41 -6.30
C VAL A 25 -8.38 18.25 -7.16
N ALA A 26 -8.59 18.31 -8.47
CA ALA A 26 -7.79 19.13 -9.36
C ALA A 26 -7.81 20.60 -8.95
N GLY A 27 -8.99 21.13 -8.59
CA GLY A 27 -9.13 22.50 -8.09
C GLY A 27 -8.35 22.75 -6.79
N ILE A 28 -8.40 21.81 -5.83
CA ILE A 28 -7.66 21.90 -4.56
C ILE A 28 -6.15 21.87 -4.82
N LEU A 29 -5.67 20.94 -5.66
CA LEU A 29 -4.25 20.84 -6.00
C LEU A 29 -3.72 22.12 -6.66
N ALA A 30 -4.48 22.70 -7.59
CA ALA A 30 -4.12 23.95 -8.26
C ALA A 30 -4.03 25.11 -7.27
N GLN A 31 -5.01 25.26 -6.37
CA GLN A 31 -5.00 26.34 -5.36
C GLN A 31 -3.82 26.20 -4.38
N ILE A 32 -3.46 24.98 -3.98
CA ILE A 32 -2.32 24.76 -3.08
C ILE A 32 -1.01 25.00 -3.82
N ALA A 33 -0.91 24.62 -5.09
CA ALA A 33 0.26 24.92 -5.91
C ALA A 33 0.51 26.42 -6.09
N GLU A 34 -0.56 27.21 -6.17
CA GLU A 34 -0.50 28.67 -6.38
C GLU A 34 -0.30 29.45 -5.07
N ARG A 35 -1.02 29.04 -3.98
CA ARG A 35 -1.17 29.83 -2.75
C ARG A 35 -0.49 29.24 -1.53
N GLY A 36 0.12 28.05 -1.65
CA GLY A 36 0.87 27.39 -0.58
C GLY A 36 0.07 27.23 0.72
N ASP A 37 0.68 27.61 1.83
CA ASP A 37 0.09 27.45 3.18
C ASP A 37 -1.25 28.21 3.35
N ALA A 38 -1.47 29.30 2.62
CA ALA A 38 -2.74 30.03 2.71
C ALA A 38 -3.92 29.17 2.24
N ALA A 39 -3.75 28.43 1.13
CA ALA A 39 -4.77 27.50 0.64
C ALA A 39 -4.91 26.29 1.57
N VAL A 40 -3.82 25.74 2.11
CA VAL A 40 -3.86 24.65 3.09
C VAL A 40 -4.68 25.04 4.31
N ARG A 41 -4.50 26.26 4.86
CA ARG A 41 -5.26 26.77 6.00
C ARG A 41 -6.76 26.90 5.69
N GLU A 42 -7.09 27.43 4.51
CA GLU A 42 -8.47 27.58 4.07
C GLU A 42 -9.18 26.21 3.98
N TYR A 43 -8.54 25.22 3.36
CA TYR A 43 -9.12 23.89 3.22
C TYR A 43 -9.17 23.12 4.54
N SER A 44 -8.16 23.27 5.42
CA SER A 44 -8.19 22.70 6.75
C SER A 44 -9.33 23.26 7.62
N ALA A 45 -9.54 24.59 7.56
CA ALA A 45 -10.69 25.21 8.22
C ALA A 45 -12.02 24.66 7.70
N ARG A 46 -12.13 24.51 6.38
CA ARG A 46 -13.37 24.11 5.70
C ARG A 46 -13.71 22.63 5.90
N PHE A 47 -12.72 21.74 5.80
CA PHE A 47 -12.97 20.30 5.76
C PHE A 47 -12.71 19.60 7.10
N ASP A 48 -11.76 20.09 7.88
CA ASP A 48 -11.38 19.49 9.15
C ASP A 48 -11.86 20.32 10.36
N ASN A 49 -12.48 21.51 10.14
CA ASN A 49 -12.78 22.51 11.17
C ASN A 49 -11.55 22.79 12.06
N TRP A 50 -10.38 22.91 11.43
CA TRP A 50 -9.08 22.96 12.09
C TRP A 50 -8.27 24.17 11.63
N GLN A 51 -7.94 25.07 12.56
CA GLN A 51 -7.23 26.32 12.30
C GLN A 51 -6.11 26.54 13.33
N PRO A 52 -5.07 25.67 13.34
CA PRO A 52 -3.98 25.83 14.28
C PRO A 52 -3.06 26.99 13.87
N GLU A 53 -2.28 27.51 14.79
CA GLU A 53 -1.21 28.46 14.50
C GLU A 53 -0.19 27.84 13.51
N ARG A 54 0.13 26.55 13.71
CA ARG A 54 1.00 25.75 12.84
C ARG A 54 0.49 24.31 12.74
N PHE A 55 0.65 23.71 11.57
CA PHE A 55 0.26 22.31 11.35
C PHE A 55 1.30 21.31 11.89
N ARG A 56 2.58 21.70 11.90
CA ARG A 56 3.66 20.87 12.45
C ARG A 56 3.62 20.89 13.98
N LEU A 57 3.55 19.71 14.58
CA LEU A 57 3.58 19.56 16.03
C LEU A 57 5.00 19.80 16.55
N SER A 58 5.10 20.54 17.65
CA SER A 58 6.35 20.69 18.39
C SER A 58 6.70 19.43 19.18
N GLN A 59 7.95 19.35 19.62
CA GLN A 59 8.40 18.25 20.48
C GLN A 59 7.63 18.21 21.81
N GLU A 60 7.25 19.37 22.34
CA GLU A 60 6.45 19.49 23.56
C GLU A 60 5.04 18.94 23.36
N GLU A 61 4.37 19.28 22.25
CA GLU A 61 3.04 18.77 21.90
C GLU A 61 3.08 17.25 21.68
N ILE A 62 4.10 16.74 20.99
CA ILE A 62 4.30 15.29 20.79
C ILE A 62 4.50 14.59 22.14
N LYS A 63 5.38 15.11 23.02
CA LYS A 63 5.60 14.55 24.36
C LYS A 63 4.32 14.58 25.20
N ALA A 64 3.54 15.65 25.13
CA ALA A 64 2.25 15.74 25.82
C ALA A 64 1.26 14.67 25.34
N CYS A 65 1.16 14.45 24.03
CA CYS A 65 0.35 13.36 23.46
C CYS A 65 0.79 11.99 23.99
N VAL A 66 2.10 11.71 23.96
CA VAL A 66 2.64 10.43 24.46
C VAL A 66 2.36 10.27 25.97
N ALA A 67 2.58 11.32 26.78
CA ALA A 67 2.37 11.27 28.21
C ALA A 67 0.90 11.15 28.64
N SER A 68 -0.04 11.49 27.76
CA SER A 68 -1.47 11.36 28.02
C SER A 68 -2.01 9.93 27.86
N LEU A 69 -1.21 9.01 27.30
CA LEU A 69 -1.60 7.61 27.08
C LEU A 69 -1.21 6.74 28.28
N SER A 70 -2.02 5.72 28.55
CA SER A 70 -1.68 4.74 29.57
C SER A 70 -0.43 3.92 29.18
N PRO A 71 0.33 3.41 30.16
CA PRO A 71 1.46 2.51 29.90
C PRO A 71 1.08 1.27 29.08
N GLU A 72 -0.14 0.74 29.25
CA GLU A 72 -0.68 -0.39 28.51
C GLU A 72 -0.82 -0.07 27.02
N VAL A 73 -1.47 1.04 26.67
CA VAL A 73 -1.61 1.49 25.27
C VAL A 73 -0.25 1.70 24.61
N LEU A 74 0.71 2.28 25.34
CA LEU A 74 2.07 2.45 24.83
C LEU A 74 2.80 1.10 24.64
N ALA A 75 2.53 0.12 25.50
CA ALA A 75 3.06 -1.24 25.36
C ALA A 75 2.49 -1.94 24.13
N ASP A 76 1.19 -1.82 23.88
CA ASP A 76 0.53 -2.39 22.69
C ASP A 76 1.07 -1.79 21.40
N ILE A 77 1.23 -0.47 21.35
CA ILE A 77 1.84 0.23 20.20
C ILE A 77 3.27 -0.31 19.95
N ARG A 78 4.08 -0.41 21.00
CA ARG A 78 5.46 -0.92 20.86
C ARG A 78 5.49 -2.38 20.43
N PHE A 79 4.60 -3.22 20.97
CA PHE A 79 4.49 -4.63 20.55
C PHE A 79 4.21 -4.74 19.07
N ALA A 80 3.17 -4.04 18.57
CA ALA A 80 2.81 -4.05 17.15
C ALA A 80 3.97 -3.56 16.27
N GLN A 81 4.60 -2.44 16.65
CA GLN A 81 5.74 -1.88 15.91
C GLN A 81 6.93 -2.84 15.86
N GLU A 82 7.20 -3.56 16.93
CA GLU A 82 8.31 -4.52 16.94
C GLU A 82 8.08 -5.69 15.97
N GLN A 83 6.84 -6.21 15.88
CA GLN A 83 6.53 -7.28 14.92
C GLN A 83 6.69 -6.79 13.48
N ILE A 84 6.18 -5.60 13.17
CA ILE A 84 6.31 -5.00 11.84
C ILE A 84 7.77 -4.71 11.51
N ARG A 85 8.55 -4.19 12.47
CA ARG A 85 9.97 -3.92 12.30
C ARG A 85 10.75 -5.20 11.94
N ARG A 86 10.52 -6.27 12.70
CA ARG A 86 11.19 -7.56 12.47
C ARG A 86 10.91 -8.10 11.08
N PHE A 87 9.64 -8.13 10.69
CA PHE A 87 9.29 -8.67 9.37
C PHE A 87 9.78 -7.77 8.23
N ALA A 88 9.63 -6.46 8.33
CA ALA A 88 10.18 -5.51 7.35
C ALA A 88 11.72 -5.61 7.24
N GLN A 89 12.44 -5.85 8.34
CA GLN A 89 13.88 -6.05 8.31
C GLN A 89 14.25 -7.33 7.57
N ILE A 90 13.57 -8.46 7.85
CA ILE A 90 13.77 -9.73 7.14
C ILE A 90 13.52 -9.56 5.64
N GLN A 91 12.45 -8.85 5.26
CA GLN A 91 12.18 -8.54 3.85
C GLN A 91 13.30 -7.71 3.22
N LYS A 92 13.81 -6.70 3.93
CA LYS A 92 14.91 -5.87 3.46
C LYS A 92 16.21 -6.69 3.29
N ASP A 93 16.52 -7.56 4.24
CA ASP A 93 17.72 -8.38 4.22
C ASP A 93 17.70 -9.43 3.09
N SER A 94 16.53 -9.76 2.54
CA SER A 94 16.37 -10.60 1.35
C SER A 94 16.75 -9.88 0.05
N MET A 95 16.84 -8.54 0.05
CA MET A 95 17.20 -7.73 -1.10
C MET A 95 18.72 -7.56 -1.14
N ARG A 96 19.37 -8.04 -2.20
CA ARG A 96 20.83 -8.00 -2.35
C ARG A 96 21.22 -7.04 -3.46
N ASP A 97 22.28 -6.28 -3.24
CA ASP A 97 23.02 -5.63 -4.31
C ASP A 97 23.73 -6.70 -5.16
N VAL A 98 23.82 -6.47 -6.45
CA VAL A 98 24.46 -7.41 -7.39
C VAL A 98 25.58 -6.68 -8.13
N GLU A 99 26.71 -7.34 -8.24
CA GLU A 99 27.77 -6.97 -9.18
C GLU A 99 28.31 -8.25 -9.81
N VAL A 100 28.34 -8.32 -11.15
CA VAL A 100 28.75 -9.50 -11.90
C VAL A 100 29.42 -9.13 -13.22
N GLU A 101 30.50 -9.82 -13.55
CA GLU A 101 31.12 -9.77 -14.87
C GLU A 101 30.31 -10.65 -15.82
N THR A 102 29.60 -10.05 -16.78
CA THR A 102 28.71 -10.77 -17.73
C THR A 102 29.41 -11.15 -19.02
N LEU A 103 30.44 -10.42 -19.39
CA LEU A 103 31.39 -10.69 -20.46
C LEU A 103 32.79 -10.28 -19.96
N PRO A 104 33.89 -10.87 -20.46
CA PRO A 104 35.23 -10.44 -20.08
C PRO A 104 35.43 -8.93 -20.22
N GLY A 105 35.70 -8.25 -19.12
CA GLY A 105 35.86 -6.81 -19.05
C GLY A 105 34.55 -6.01 -18.99
N VAL A 106 33.35 -6.64 -18.88
CA VAL A 106 32.07 -5.98 -18.76
C VAL A 106 31.42 -6.35 -17.42
N VAL A 107 31.34 -5.39 -16.53
CA VAL A 107 30.73 -5.54 -15.19
C VAL A 107 29.38 -4.82 -15.16
N LEU A 108 28.32 -5.55 -14.81
CA LEU A 108 27.00 -5.02 -14.57
C LEU A 108 26.64 -5.17 -13.11
N GLY A 109 25.87 -4.22 -12.59
CA GLY A 109 25.38 -4.32 -11.22
C GLY A 109 24.10 -3.52 -10.99
N HIS A 110 23.51 -3.77 -9.83
CA HIS A 110 22.49 -2.90 -9.30
C HIS A 110 22.66 -2.67 -7.79
N ARG A 111 22.13 -1.56 -7.33
CA ARG A 111 22.06 -1.20 -5.92
C ARG A 111 20.62 -0.92 -5.50
N ASN A 112 20.29 -1.38 -4.31
CA ASN A 112 19.01 -1.13 -3.67
C ASN A 112 19.15 0.11 -2.79
N LEU A 113 18.61 1.24 -3.29
CA LEU A 113 18.75 2.56 -2.68
C LEU A 113 17.40 3.05 -2.16
N PRO A 114 17.26 3.43 -0.87
CA PRO A 114 16.02 4.01 -0.38
C PRO A 114 15.71 5.32 -1.10
N VAL A 115 14.41 5.64 -1.23
CA VAL A 115 13.98 6.99 -1.61
C VAL A 115 14.44 8.00 -0.55
N SER A 116 14.66 9.25 -0.93
CA SER A 116 15.25 10.22 0.00
C SER A 116 14.27 10.72 1.04
N SER A 117 13.00 10.91 0.63
CA SER A 117 11.95 11.43 1.50
C SER A 117 10.57 10.83 1.21
N VAL A 118 9.79 10.59 2.27
CA VAL A 118 8.44 9.97 2.20
C VAL A 118 7.47 10.76 3.05
N GLY A 119 6.29 11.05 2.49
CA GLY A 119 5.12 11.56 3.20
C GLY A 119 4.15 10.42 3.52
N CYS A 120 3.92 10.15 4.79
CA CYS A 120 2.99 9.14 5.27
C CYS A 120 1.67 9.80 5.64
N TYR A 121 0.60 9.47 4.93
CA TYR A 121 -0.76 9.88 5.28
C TYR A 121 -1.41 8.84 6.18
N ILE A 122 -1.81 9.26 7.38
CA ILE A 122 -2.47 8.42 8.38
C ILE A 122 -3.93 8.82 8.45
N PRO A 123 -4.87 7.95 8.03
CA PRO A 123 -6.30 8.24 8.14
C PRO A 123 -6.73 8.35 9.61
N GLY A 124 -7.67 9.25 9.93
CA GLY A 124 -8.05 9.46 11.33
C GLY A 124 -9.36 10.19 11.57
N GLY A 125 -10.09 10.58 10.51
CA GLY A 125 -11.27 11.44 10.66
C GLY A 125 -12.46 10.78 11.37
N LYS A 126 -12.75 9.53 11.05
CA LYS A 126 -13.87 8.77 11.66
C LYS A 126 -13.40 7.91 12.84
N TYR A 127 -12.26 7.27 12.67
CA TYR A 127 -11.61 6.43 13.68
C TYR A 127 -10.11 6.73 13.73
N PRO A 128 -9.46 6.73 14.91
CA PRO A 128 -8.01 6.91 15.01
C PRO A 128 -7.28 5.64 14.55
N LEU A 129 -6.83 5.61 13.29
CA LEU A 129 -6.19 4.45 12.70
C LEU A 129 -4.70 4.35 13.07
N VAL A 130 -4.43 4.03 14.32
CA VAL A 130 -3.07 3.91 14.90
C VAL A 130 -2.17 2.98 14.10
N ALA A 131 -2.70 1.84 13.64
CA ALA A 131 -1.94 0.86 12.88
C ALA A 131 -1.37 1.40 11.55
N SER A 132 -2.06 2.33 10.89
CA SER A 132 -1.56 2.93 9.63
C SER A 132 -0.24 3.69 9.83
N ALA A 133 0.00 4.25 11.03
CA ALA A 133 1.29 4.86 11.36
C ALA A 133 2.42 3.82 11.41
N HIS A 134 2.14 2.63 11.97
CA HIS A 134 3.13 1.55 12.02
C HIS A 134 3.47 1.05 10.62
N MET A 135 2.45 0.85 9.79
CA MET A 135 2.58 0.27 8.45
C MET A 135 3.33 1.17 7.47
N SER A 136 3.19 2.48 7.59
CA SER A 136 3.81 3.44 6.68
C SER A 136 5.13 3.98 7.22
N VAL A 137 5.11 4.66 8.37
CA VAL A 137 6.28 5.35 8.94
C VAL A 137 7.39 4.38 9.29
N LEU A 138 7.08 3.33 10.05
CA LEU A 138 8.08 2.38 10.50
C LEU A 138 8.71 1.61 9.35
N THR A 139 7.91 1.17 8.38
CA THR A 139 8.41 0.44 7.21
C THR A 139 9.32 1.32 6.35
N ALA A 140 9.00 2.61 6.19
CA ALA A 140 9.88 3.57 5.52
C ALA A 140 11.21 3.76 6.27
N LYS A 141 11.18 3.85 7.61
CA LYS A 141 12.41 3.96 8.42
C LYS A 141 13.27 2.69 8.34
N VAL A 142 12.68 1.50 8.36
CA VAL A 142 13.40 0.22 8.15
C VAL A 142 14.03 0.17 6.76
N ALA A 143 13.35 0.65 5.73
CA ALA A 143 13.92 0.76 4.38
C ALA A 143 15.19 1.63 4.34
N GLY A 144 15.34 2.57 5.27
CA GLY A 144 16.46 3.49 5.35
C GLY A 144 16.16 4.88 4.76
N VAL A 145 14.89 5.24 4.63
CA VAL A 145 14.46 6.57 4.21
C VAL A 145 14.96 7.61 5.22
N LYS A 146 15.67 8.62 4.74
CA LYS A 146 16.32 9.61 5.60
C LYS A 146 15.31 10.58 6.22
N ARG A 147 14.33 11.04 5.45
CA ARG A 147 13.29 11.97 5.90
C ARG A 147 11.92 11.33 5.74
N VAL A 148 11.24 11.05 6.85
CA VAL A 148 9.88 10.52 6.89
C VAL A 148 9.00 11.54 7.60
N ILE A 149 8.09 12.17 6.88
CA ILE A 149 7.08 13.04 7.47
C ILE A 149 5.76 12.31 7.55
N ALA A 150 4.97 12.59 8.57
CA ALA A 150 3.68 11.95 8.78
C ALA A 150 2.60 13.00 9.04
N ALA A 151 1.44 12.83 8.39
CA ALA A 151 0.30 13.72 8.54
C ALA A 151 -0.97 12.93 8.88
N ALA A 152 -1.71 13.39 9.89
CA ALA A 152 -3.00 12.85 10.27
C ALA A 152 -3.99 13.99 10.52
N PRO A 153 -5.30 13.81 10.18
CA PRO A 153 -6.31 14.82 10.49
C PRO A 153 -6.47 14.99 12.00
N PRO A 154 -7.00 16.14 12.45
CA PRO A 154 -7.42 16.30 13.83
C PRO A 154 -8.56 15.32 14.15
N PHE A 155 -8.68 14.97 15.42
CA PHE A 155 -9.79 14.22 15.97
C PHE A 155 -10.40 15.05 17.12
N ASP A 156 -11.68 15.32 17.06
CA ASP A 156 -12.37 16.21 18.00
C ASP A 156 -11.65 17.57 18.20
N GLY A 157 -11.21 18.19 17.09
CA GLY A 157 -10.60 19.51 17.10
C GLY A 157 -9.20 19.59 17.71
N LYS A 158 -8.48 18.47 17.80
CA LYS A 158 -7.10 18.39 18.33
C LYS A 158 -6.32 17.21 17.72
N PRO A 159 -4.97 17.20 17.82
CA PRO A 159 -4.20 16.03 17.45
C PRO A 159 -4.63 14.79 18.25
N ALA A 160 -4.83 13.64 17.58
CA ALA A 160 -5.19 12.38 18.22
C ALA A 160 -3.97 11.78 18.96
N PRO A 161 -3.94 11.70 20.32
CA PRO A 161 -2.74 11.34 21.04
C PRO A 161 -2.15 9.98 20.66
N ALA A 162 -3.01 8.96 20.44
CA ALA A 162 -2.57 7.62 20.07
C ALA A 162 -1.90 7.58 18.68
N ILE A 163 -2.45 8.33 17.71
CA ILE A 163 -1.86 8.44 16.36
C ILE A 163 -0.52 9.18 16.43
N VAL A 164 -0.46 10.30 17.16
CA VAL A 164 0.78 11.07 17.33
C VAL A 164 1.87 10.23 18.00
N ALA A 165 1.52 9.51 19.08
CA ALA A 165 2.44 8.60 19.75
C ALA A 165 2.93 7.49 18.81
N ALA A 166 2.03 6.90 18.02
CA ALA A 166 2.39 5.85 17.06
C ALA A 166 3.34 6.36 15.97
N MET A 167 3.08 7.55 15.39
CA MET A 167 3.98 8.18 14.42
C MET A 167 5.35 8.48 15.02
N HIS A 168 5.37 9.03 16.24
CA HIS A 168 6.61 9.36 16.95
C HIS A 168 7.44 8.11 17.27
N LEU A 169 6.82 7.09 17.87
CA LEU A 169 7.48 5.83 18.23
C LEU A 169 7.95 5.03 17.00
N ALA A 170 7.26 5.18 15.86
CA ALA A 170 7.67 4.61 14.58
C ALA A 170 8.89 5.34 13.97
N GLY A 171 9.22 6.53 14.46
CA GLY A 171 10.40 7.30 14.03
C GLY A 171 10.13 8.36 12.97
N ALA A 172 8.91 8.92 12.90
CA ALA A 172 8.64 10.07 12.04
C ALA A 172 9.54 11.26 12.41
N ASP A 173 10.19 11.87 11.42
CA ASP A 173 11.07 13.02 11.60
C ASP A 173 10.27 14.32 11.80
N GLU A 174 9.10 14.40 11.20
CA GLU A 174 8.18 15.52 11.28
C GLU A 174 6.73 14.99 11.34
N ILE A 175 5.94 15.55 12.25
CA ILE A 175 4.53 15.18 12.45
C ILE A 175 3.65 16.40 12.24
N TYR A 176 2.64 16.24 11.40
CA TYR A 176 1.69 17.29 11.04
C TYR A 176 0.25 16.88 11.40
N CYS A 177 -0.48 17.80 12.02
CA CYS A 177 -1.91 17.63 12.25
C CYS A 177 -2.69 18.30 11.12
N MET A 178 -2.95 17.58 10.05
CA MET A 178 -3.76 17.98 8.89
C MET A 178 -4.22 16.75 8.12
N GLY A 179 -5.40 16.85 7.50
CA GLY A 179 -6.03 15.74 6.80
C GLY A 179 -6.26 16.00 5.32
N GLY A 180 -6.95 15.09 4.67
CA GLY A 180 -7.52 15.23 3.34
C GLY A 180 -6.55 15.49 2.19
N VAL A 181 -7.12 16.02 1.11
CA VAL A 181 -6.36 16.38 -0.10
C VAL A 181 -5.30 17.43 0.18
N GLN A 182 -5.57 18.37 1.11
CA GLN A 182 -4.64 19.44 1.45
C GLN A 182 -3.35 18.91 2.10
N ALA A 183 -3.43 17.83 2.90
CA ALA A 183 -2.26 17.17 3.45
C ALA A 183 -1.42 16.48 2.36
N ILE A 184 -2.08 15.74 1.46
CA ILE A 184 -1.43 15.09 0.31
C ILE A 184 -0.76 16.14 -0.59
N ALA A 185 -1.47 17.22 -0.91
CA ALA A 185 -0.95 18.30 -1.76
C ALA A 185 0.24 19.00 -1.12
N ALA A 186 0.14 19.39 0.16
CA ALA A 186 1.22 20.05 0.87
C ALA A 186 2.49 19.19 0.94
N MET A 187 2.36 17.90 1.19
CA MET A 187 3.50 16.97 1.20
C MET A 187 4.11 16.78 -0.20
N ALA A 188 3.28 16.72 -1.26
CA ALA A 188 3.74 16.45 -2.62
C ALA A 188 4.31 17.69 -3.32
N LEU A 189 3.64 18.84 -3.17
CA LEU A 189 3.97 20.07 -3.88
C LEU A 189 4.98 20.92 -3.12
N GLY A 190 5.00 20.76 -1.80
CA GLY A 190 5.68 21.67 -0.88
C GLY A 190 4.85 22.93 -0.62
N THR A 191 5.13 23.57 0.49
CA THR A 191 4.61 24.88 0.90
C THR A 191 5.72 25.68 1.55
N GLU A 192 5.42 26.86 2.09
CA GLU A 192 6.40 27.70 2.78
C GLU A 192 7.00 26.99 4.02
N HIS A 193 6.23 26.10 4.64
CA HIS A 193 6.63 25.39 5.87
C HIS A 193 6.84 23.88 5.72
N ILE A 194 6.52 23.32 4.56
CA ILE A 194 6.64 21.87 4.29
C ILE A 194 7.49 21.67 3.03
N ALA A 195 8.72 21.21 3.20
CA ALA A 195 9.52 20.79 2.06
C ALA A 195 8.88 19.55 1.39
N PRO A 196 8.81 19.52 0.03
CA PRO A 196 8.18 18.41 -0.67
C PRO A 196 8.88 17.08 -0.42
N VAL A 197 8.16 15.99 -0.67
CA VAL A 197 8.67 14.62 -0.56
C VAL A 197 8.75 13.95 -1.92
N ASP A 198 9.55 12.88 -2.04
CA ASP A 198 9.70 12.11 -3.27
C ASP A 198 8.59 11.07 -3.46
N MET A 199 7.96 10.64 -2.38
CA MET A 199 6.93 9.60 -2.41
C MET A 199 5.87 9.85 -1.33
N ILE A 200 4.60 9.54 -1.65
CA ILE A 200 3.48 9.58 -0.71
C ILE A 200 2.90 8.18 -0.54
N VAL A 201 2.68 7.79 0.71
CA VAL A 201 2.10 6.50 1.07
C VAL A 201 0.97 6.68 2.08
N GLY A 202 0.12 5.69 2.16
CA GLY A 202 -1.00 5.61 3.09
C GLY A 202 -2.36 5.53 2.40
N PRO A 203 -3.31 4.79 3.01
CA PRO A 203 -4.66 4.67 2.52
C PRO A 203 -5.47 5.93 2.84
N GLY A 204 -6.62 6.10 2.19
CA GLY A 204 -7.52 7.21 2.45
C GLY A 204 -8.84 7.06 1.70
N ASN A 205 -9.72 8.03 1.83
CA ASN A 205 -10.98 8.08 1.10
C ASN A 205 -10.76 8.35 -0.40
N ALA A 206 -11.85 8.34 -1.18
CA ALA A 206 -11.80 8.54 -2.63
C ALA A 206 -11.09 9.84 -3.06
N TYR A 207 -11.19 10.92 -2.28
CA TYR A 207 -10.51 12.19 -2.57
C TYR A 207 -8.99 12.09 -2.34
N VAL A 208 -8.56 11.40 -1.28
CA VAL A 208 -7.13 11.14 -1.01
C VAL A 208 -6.54 10.23 -2.08
N ALA A 209 -7.25 9.16 -2.46
CA ALA A 209 -6.83 8.27 -3.54
C ALA A 209 -6.71 9.03 -4.88
N GLU A 210 -7.67 9.88 -5.20
CA GLU A 210 -7.65 10.70 -6.41
C GLU A 210 -6.53 11.74 -6.38
N ALA A 211 -6.22 12.36 -5.23
CA ALA A 211 -5.09 13.27 -5.09
C ALA A 211 -3.77 12.56 -5.38
N LYS A 212 -3.57 11.35 -4.83
CA LYS A 212 -2.41 10.50 -5.13
C LYS A 212 -2.33 10.17 -6.63
N ARG A 213 -3.46 9.84 -7.24
CA ARG A 213 -3.54 9.51 -8.68
C ARG A 213 -3.11 10.69 -9.55
N GLN A 214 -3.57 11.91 -9.25
CA GLN A 214 -3.22 13.11 -10.02
C GLN A 214 -1.77 13.56 -9.81
N LEU A 215 -1.19 13.26 -8.65
CA LEU A 215 0.19 13.63 -8.32
C LEU A 215 1.20 12.53 -8.72
N PHE A 216 0.74 11.33 -9.08
CA PHE A 216 1.63 10.27 -9.55
C PHE A 216 2.40 10.70 -10.80
N GLY A 217 3.70 10.47 -10.79
CA GLY A 217 4.63 10.96 -11.79
C GLY A 217 5.40 12.20 -11.33
N ARG A 218 4.77 13.10 -10.58
CA ARG A 218 5.49 14.17 -9.87
C ARG A 218 6.12 13.63 -8.58
N VAL A 219 5.38 12.78 -7.87
CA VAL A 219 5.86 12.01 -6.70
C VAL A 219 5.54 10.54 -6.92
N GLY A 220 6.31 9.63 -6.28
CA GLY A 220 5.94 8.23 -6.19
C GLY A 220 4.72 8.03 -5.29
N ILE A 221 4.00 6.92 -5.50
CA ILE A 221 2.93 6.49 -4.59
C ILE A 221 3.09 5.00 -4.27
N ASP A 222 2.51 4.57 -3.14
CA ASP A 222 2.42 3.14 -2.79
C ASP A 222 1.49 2.37 -3.73
N LEU A 223 0.20 2.73 -3.70
CA LEU A 223 -0.88 2.17 -4.51
C LEU A 223 -2.12 3.08 -4.45
N LEU A 224 -3.11 2.77 -5.26
CA LEU A 224 -4.45 3.36 -5.17
C LEU A 224 -5.37 2.35 -4.48
N ALA A 225 -5.87 2.71 -3.29
CA ALA A 225 -6.79 1.88 -2.51
C ALA A 225 -8.24 2.33 -2.75
N GLY A 226 -9.12 1.36 -3.00
CA GLY A 226 -10.57 1.51 -2.98
C GLY A 226 -11.16 1.02 -1.65
N PRO A 227 -12.45 0.63 -1.64
CA PRO A 227 -13.08 -0.01 -0.48
C PRO A 227 -12.35 -1.29 -0.10
N THR A 228 -12.26 -1.56 1.21
CA THR A 228 -11.71 -2.82 1.74
C THR A 228 -12.52 -4.02 1.23
N GLU A 229 -11.81 -5.07 0.81
CA GLU A 229 -12.35 -6.31 0.25
C GLU A 229 -11.88 -7.51 1.05
N THR A 230 -12.76 -8.48 1.29
CA THR A 230 -12.37 -9.76 1.90
C THR A 230 -12.95 -10.95 1.15
N LEU A 231 -12.13 -11.97 1.00
CA LEU A 231 -12.50 -13.29 0.49
C LEU A 231 -12.16 -14.34 1.56
N ILE A 232 -13.16 -15.09 1.99
CA ILE A 232 -12.97 -16.26 2.85
C ILE A 232 -13.09 -17.50 1.99
N ILE A 233 -12.02 -18.29 1.95
CA ILE A 233 -11.97 -19.61 1.32
C ILE A 233 -12.09 -20.64 2.43
N ALA A 234 -13.13 -21.47 2.38
CA ALA A 234 -13.43 -22.41 3.46
C ALA A 234 -13.95 -23.75 2.91
N ASP A 235 -13.67 -24.84 3.63
CA ASP A 235 -14.24 -26.16 3.37
C ASP A 235 -15.13 -26.64 4.54
N ASP A 236 -15.45 -27.93 4.57
CA ASP A 236 -16.28 -28.59 5.60
C ASP A 236 -15.65 -28.61 7.00
N THR A 237 -14.38 -28.24 7.13
CA THR A 237 -13.68 -28.13 8.42
C THR A 237 -13.81 -26.76 9.06
N CYS A 238 -14.33 -25.78 8.34
CA CYS A 238 -14.54 -24.43 8.83
C CYS A 238 -15.86 -24.33 9.61
N ASP A 239 -15.81 -23.65 10.73
CA ASP A 239 -16.97 -23.25 11.52
C ASP A 239 -17.63 -22.01 10.94
N ALA A 240 -18.97 -22.03 10.81
CA ALA A 240 -19.72 -20.89 10.28
C ALA A 240 -19.60 -19.64 11.17
N GLU A 241 -19.46 -19.80 12.50
CA GLU A 241 -19.28 -18.68 13.43
C GLU A 241 -17.99 -17.93 13.15
N LEU A 242 -16.87 -18.63 12.92
CA LEU A 242 -15.58 -18.03 12.57
C LEU A 242 -15.63 -17.34 11.19
N ALA A 243 -16.17 -18.04 10.18
CA ALA A 243 -16.28 -17.48 8.83
C ALA A 243 -17.09 -16.18 8.82
N VAL A 244 -18.21 -16.15 9.53
CA VAL A 244 -19.08 -14.98 9.61
C VAL A 244 -18.45 -13.86 10.42
N ALA A 245 -17.77 -14.14 11.52
CA ALA A 245 -17.04 -13.13 12.29
C ALA A 245 -16.01 -12.40 11.43
N ASP A 246 -15.25 -13.15 10.60
CA ASP A 246 -14.25 -12.58 9.71
C ASP A 246 -14.88 -11.83 8.52
N LEU A 247 -16.01 -12.29 7.97
CA LEU A 247 -16.76 -11.55 6.94
C LEU A 247 -17.29 -10.21 7.47
N LEU A 248 -17.94 -10.21 8.63
CA LEU A 248 -18.55 -9.02 9.21
C LEU A 248 -17.50 -8.05 9.76
N GLY A 249 -16.38 -8.56 10.30
CA GLY A 249 -15.26 -7.75 10.76
C GLY A 249 -14.62 -6.92 9.64
N GLN A 250 -14.73 -7.36 8.39
CA GLN A 250 -14.29 -6.55 7.24
C GLN A 250 -15.42 -5.72 6.63
N ALA A 251 -16.66 -6.21 6.65
CA ALA A 251 -17.82 -5.47 6.17
C ALA A 251 -18.08 -4.17 6.95
N GLU A 252 -17.62 -4.05 8.21
CA GLU A 252 -17.77 -2.84 9.04
C GLU A 252 -16.93 -1.65 8.57
N HIS A 253 -15.93 -1.85 7.70
CA HIS A 253 -15.10 -0.77 7.17
C HIS A 253 -15.89 0.25 6.34
N GLY A 254 -16.94 -0.21 5.64
CA GLY A 254 -17.80 0.68 4.87
C GLY A 254 -19.00 -0.03 4.24
N PRO A 255 -20.07 0.70 3.92
CA PRO A 255 -21.29 0.12 3.36
C PRO A 255 -21.08 -0.49 1.96
N ASN A 256 -19.95 -0.25 1.31
CA ASN A 256 -19.57 -0.75 0.00
C ASN A 256 -18.37 -1.72 0.03
N SER A 257 -18.06 -2.29 1.19
CA SER A 257 -16.98 -3.27 1.38
C SER A 257 -17.45 -4.67 0.97
N PRO A 258 -16.90 -5.30 -0.09
CA PRO A 258 -17.22 -6.66 -0.47
C PRO A 258 -16.77 -7.67 0.61
N ALA A 259 -17.65 -8.60 0.94
CA ALA A 259 -17.39 -9.72 1.85
C ALA A 259 -17.85 -11.02 1.18
N ILE A 260 -16.91 -11.86 0.76
CA ILE A 260 -17.16 -12.99 -0.12
C ILE A 260 -16.79 -14.29 0.60
N LEU A 261 -17.72 -15.25 0.62
CA LEU A 261 -17.45 -16.63 0.98
C LEU A 261 -17.31 -17.46 -0.29
N LEU A 262 -16.19 -18.16 -0.43
CA LEU A 262 -15.93 -19.16 -1.44
C LEU A 262 -15.72 -20.51 -0.76
N THR A 263 -16.58 -21.49 -1.03
CA THR A 263 -16.55 -22.76 -0.34
C THR A 263 -16.90 -23.95 -1.24
N ASN A 264 -16.39 -25.13 -0.91
CA ASN A 264 -16.84 -26.39 -1.50
C ASN A 264 -17.79 -27.16 -0.56
N SER A 265 -18.14 -26.59 0.59
CA SER A 265 -19.10 -27.14 1.55
C SER A 265 -20.47 -26.51 1.38
N ARG A 266 -21.42 -27.26 0.81
CA ARG A 266 -22.81 -26.81 0.70
C ARG A 266 -23.42 -26.52 2.07
N ALA A 267 -23.13 -27.36 3.07
CA ALA A 267 -23.62 -27.17 4.43
C ALA A 267 -23.16 -25.85 5.05
N LEU A 268 -21.89 -25.47 4.85
CA LEU A 268 -21.37 -24.18 5.28
C LEU A 268 -22.05 -23.03 4.55
N ALA A 269 -22.19 -23.13 3.23
CA ALA A 269 -22.83 -22.09 2.43
C ALA A 269 -24.29 -21.82 2.84
N GLU A 270 -25.02 -22.87 3.24
CA GLU A 270 -26.41 -22.80 3.72
C GLU A 270 -26.52 -22.31 5.18
N ALA A 271 -25.50 -22.54 6.03
CA ALA A 271 -25.48 -22.09 7.41
C ALA A 271 -25.15 -20.60 7.57
N VAL A 272 -24.30 -20.06 6.70
CA VAL A 272 -23.77 -18.68 6.80
C VAL A 272 -24.87 -17.60 6.83
N PRO A 273 -25.96 -17.62 6.04
CA PRO A 273 -26.98 -16.58 6.11
C PRO A 273 -27.65 -16.45 7.49
N ALA A 274 -27.96 -17.56 8.16
CA ALA A 274 -28.55 -17.54 9.49
C ALA A 274 -27.55 -17.03 10.54
N GLU A 275 -26.29 -17.42 10.43
CA GLU A 275 -25.23 -17.00 11.32
C GLU A 275 -24.91 -15.50 11.16
N ILE A 276 -24.96 -14.96 9.94
CA ILE A 276 -24.85 -13.51 9.67
C ILE A 276 -25.91 -12.71 10.47
N GLU A 277 -27.18 -13.14 10.40
CA GLU A 277 -28.25 -12.45 11.14
C GLU A 277 -28.06 -12.57 12.66
N ARG A 278 -27.59 -13.73 13.15
CA ARG A 278 -27.28 -13.92 14.55
C ARG A 278 -26.20 -12.96 15.05
N GLN A 279 -25.09 -12.86 14.31
CA GLN A 279 -23.98 -11.98 14.71
C GLN A 279 -24.32 -10.50 14.53
N LEU A 280 -25.01 -10.10 13.46
CA LEU A 280 -25.47 -8.73 13.26
C LEU A 280 -26.43 -8.25 14.37
N ALA A 281 -27.14 -9.15 15.07
CA ALA A 281 -28.01 -8.79 16.17
C ALA A 281 -27.25 -8.25 17.40
N ILE A 282 -25.97 -8.62 17.56
CA ILE A 282 -25.13 -8.25 18.70
C ILE A 282 -23.95 -7.35 18.34
N LEU A 283 -23.64 -7.18 17.05
CA LEU A 283 -22.51 -6.39 16.60
C LEU A 283 -22.82 -4.88 16.68
N PRO A 284 -22.03 -4.07 17.40
CA PRO A 284 -22.27 -2.62 17.50
C PRO A 284 -22.19 -1.89 16.14
N THR A 285 -21.40 -2.39 15.21
CA THR A 285 -21.19 -1.86 13.86
C THR A 285 -22.17 -2.43 12.83
N ALA A 286 -23.18 -3.20 13.27
CA ALA A 286 -24.21 -3.80 12.42
C ALA A 286 -24.86 -2.84 11.41
N PRO A 287 -25.14 -1.55 11.73
CA PRO A 287 -25.71 -0.63 10.74
C PRO A 287 -24.90 -0.47 9.47
N ILE A 288 -23.57 -0.60 9.55
CA ILE A 288 -22.66 -0.53 8.40
C ILE A 288 -22.48 -1.92 7.77
N ALA A 289 -22.12 -2.90 8.59
CA ALA A 289 -21.82 -4.25 8.13
C ALA A 289 -23.03 -4.92 7.44
N ARG A 290 -24.25 -4.66 7.91
CA ARG A 290 -25.50 -5.15 7.30
C ARG A 290 -25.67 -4.66 5.88
N VAL A 291 -25.46 -3.38 5.64
CA VAL A 291 -25.58 -2.79 4.28
C VAL A 291 -24.52 -3.39 3.36
N ALA A 292 -23.27 -3.47 3.82
CA ALA A 292 -22.19 -4.07 3.06
C ALA A 292 -22.50 -5.53 2.68
N TRP A 293 -22.96 -6.34 3.63
CA TRP A 293 -23.32 -7.72 3.38
C TRP A 293 -24.54 -7.86 2.44
N GLN A 294 -25.58 -7.09 2.66
CA GLN A 294 -26.78 -7.15 1.81
C GLN A 294 -26.49 -6.78 0.36
N GLU A 295 -25.67 -5.75 0.15
CA GLU A 295 -25.44 -5.20 -1.18
C GLU A 295 -24.23 -5.81 -1.88
N TYR A 296 -23.15 -6.12 -1.15
CA TYR A 296 -21.88 -6.56 -1.71
C TYR A 296 -21.37 -7.90 -1.15
N GLY A 297 -22.13 -8.55 -0.27
CA GLY A 297 -21.83 -9.91 0.17
C GLY A 297 -22.09 -10.94 -0.91
N GLU A 298 -21.21 -11.95 -1.04
CA GLU A 298 -21.35 -13.05 -1.97
C GLU A 298 -21.16 -14.40 -1.28
N ILE A 299 -21.87 -15.44 -1.78
CA ILE A 299 -21.64 -16.83 -1.41
C ILE A 299 -21.46 -17.62 -2.70
N ILE A 300 -20.29 -18.20 -2.87
CA ILE A 300 -19.87 -18.94 -4.05
C ILE A 300 -19.59 -20.38 -3.65
N LEU A 301 -20.30 -21.32 -4.26
CA LEU A 301 -20.10 -22.75 -4.06
C LEU A 301 -19.31 -23.31 -5.25
N SER A 302 -18.22 -24.00 -4.98
CA SER A 302 -17.35 -24.65 -5.96
C SER A 302 -17.28 -26.16 -5.70
N ASP A 303 -16.86 -26.92 -6.70
CA ASP A 303 -16.80 -28.39 -6.62
C ASP A 303 -15.43 -28.92 -6.13
N SER A 304 -14.35 -28.11 -6.29
CA SER A 304 -12.99 -28.53 -5.95
C SER A 304 -12.09 -27.37 -5.52
N TYR A 305 -10.93 -27.68 -4.93
CA TYR A 305 -9.90 -26.69 -4.60
C TYR A 305 -9.33 -25.99 -5.83
N GLU A 306 -9.17 -26.71 -6.95
CA GLU A 306 -8.70 -26.11 -8.23
C GLU A 306 -9.67 -25.04 -8.71
N GLU A 307 -10.98 -25.30 -8.62
CA GLU A 307 -12.00 -24.34 -9.01
C GLU A 307 -12.02 -23.15 -8.02
N MET A 308 -11.85 -23.39 -6.72
CA MET A 308 -11.75 -22.33 -5.72
C MET A 308 -10.53 -21.44 -5.98
N VAL A 309 -9.37 -21.99 -6.32
CA VAL A 309 -8.17 -21.22 -6.69
C VAL A 309 -8.44 -20.36 -7.93
N ALA A 310 -9.01 -20.95 -8.98
CA ALA A 310 -9.31 -20.22 -10.22
C ALA A 310 -10.28 -19.05 -9.98
N GLU A 311 -11.29 -19.27 -9.13
CA GLU A 311 -12.27 -18.23 -8.78
C GLU A 311 -11.66 -17.17 -7.86
N ALA A 312 -10.86 -17.55 -6.88
CA ALA A 312 -10.14 -16.62 -5.99
C ALA A 312 -9.18 -15.73 -6.79
N ASP A 313 -8.40 -16.30 -7.71
CA ASP A 313 -7.50 -15.55 -8.61
C ASP A 313 -8.26 -14.62 -9.58
N ARG A 314 -9.47 -14.99 -10.00
CA ARG A 314 -10.35 -14.14 -10.82
C ARG A 314 -10.87 -12.94 -10.01
N ILE A 315 -11.22 -13.17 -8.73
CA ILE A 315 -11.65 -12.12 -7.79
C ILE A 315 -10.48 -11.20 -7.48
N ALA A 316 -9.30 -11.75 -7.21
CA ALA A 316 -8.07 -11.02 -6.87
C ALA A 316 -8.27 -10.07 -5.68
N SER A 317 -8.80 -10.60 -4.57
CA SER A 317 -9.19 -9.83 -3.39
C SER A 317 -7.98 -9.26 -2.63
N GLU A 318 -8.22 -8.17 -1.93
CA GLU A 318 -7.29 -7.54 -1.01
C GLU A 318 -6.85 -8.49 0.12
N HIS A 319 -7.82 -9.03 0.85
CA HIS A 319 -7.62 -9.97 1.94
C HIS A 319 -8.19 -11.33 1.56
N VAL A 320 -7.40 -12.39 1.72
CA VAL A 320 -7.84 -13.77 1.48
C VAL A 320 -7.57 -14.62 2.73
N GLN A 321 -8.61 -14.94 3.46
CA GLN A 321 -8.58 -15.85 4.60
C GLN A 321 -8.86 -17.27 4.13
N VAL A 322 -7.93 -18.20 4.38
CA VAL A 322 -8.06 -19.60 3.98
C VAL A 322 -8.29 -20.47 5.21
N MET A 323 -9.52 -20.98 5.38
CA MET A 323 -9.93 -21.84 6.48
C MET A 323 -10.34 -23.23 5.96
N THR A 324 -9.38 -23.92 5.36
CA THR A 324 -9.54 -25.24 4.79
C THR A 324 -8.65 -26.25 5.52
N ARG A 325 -8.88 -27.53 5.27
CA ARG A 325 -8.07 -28.65 5.79
C ARG A 325 -6.61 -28.55 5.36
N ASP A 326 -6.37 -28.04 4.14
CA ASP A 326 -5.03 -27.81 3.57
C ASP A 326 -4.91 -26.37 3.07
N PRO A 327 -4.59 -25.40 3.95
CA PRO A 327 -4.38 -24.03 3.54
C PRO A 327 -3.10 -23.83 2.69
N ASP A 328 -2.11 -24.72 2.81
CA ASP A 328 -0.87 -24.66 2.05
C ASP A 328 -1.09 -24.96 0.56
N TYR A 329 -2.16 -25.69 0.23
CA TYR A 329 -2.59 -25.85 -1.16
C TYR A 329 -2.85 -24.50 -1.82
N PHE A 330 -3.57 -23.61 -1.16
CA PHE A 330 -3.88 -22.26 -1.66
C PHE A 330 -2.64 -21.37 -1.70
N LEU A 331 -1.78 -21.43 -0.69
CA LEU A 331 -0.49 -20.72 -0.70
C LEU A 331 0.36 -21.09 -1.92
N LYS A 332 0.33 -22.37 -2.33
CA LYS A 332 1.12 -22.89 -3.45
C LYS A 332 0.53 -22.54 -4.82
N HIS A 333 -0.80 -22.47 -4.93
CA HIS A 333 -1.46 -22.41 -6.24
C HIS A 333 -2.10 -21.06 -6.56
N MET A 334 -2.44 -20.23 -5.57
CA MET A 334 -2.96 -18.89 -5.82
C MET A 334 -1.85 -17.93 -6.26
N THR A 335 -2.22 -17.00 -7.14
CA THR A 335 -1.31 -15.99 -7.69
C THR A 335 -1.78 -14.55 -7.50
N ASN A 336 -3.07 -14.33 -7.27
CA ASN A 336 -3.67 -13.00 -7.23
C ASN A 336 -4.35 -12.72 -5.88
N TYR A 337 -3.60 -12.18 -4.94
CA TYR A 337 -4.09 -11.77 -3.62
C TYR A 337 -3.26 -10.59 -3.07
N GLY A 338 -3.86 -9.77 -2.23
CA GLY A 338 -3.10 -8.76 -1.48
C GLY A 338 -2.34 -9.40 -0.32
N ALA A 339 -3.04 -10.13 0.56
CA ALA A 339 -2.45 -10.94 1.62
C ALA A 339 -3.24 -12.22 1.84
N LEU A 340 -2.53 -13.33 2.18
CA LEU A 340 -3.11 -14.60 2.61
C LEU A 340 -3.02 -14.77 4.13
N PHE A 341 -4.11 -15.22 4.72
CA PHE A 341 -4.23 -15.59 6.13
C PHE A 341 -4.54 -17.09 6.20
N LEU A 342 -3.61 -17.91 6.67
CA LEU A 342 -3.63 -19.35 6.51
C LEU A 342 -4.07 -20.07 7.79
N GLY A 343 -5.23 -20.68 7.74
CA GLY A 343 -5.83 -21.45 8.82
C GLY A 343 -6.68 -20.60 9.78
N ALA A 344 -7.49 -21.29 10.60
CA ALA A 344 -8.46 -20.69 11.52
C ALA A 344 -7.83 -19.99 12.76
N ARG A 345 -6.51 -20.12 12.98
CA ARG A 345 -5.80 -19.49 14.10
C ARG A 345 -5.27 -18.09 13.81
N THR A 346 -5.43 -17.63 12.61
CA THR A 346 -5.11 -16.25 12.19
C THR A 346 -6.31 -15.63 11.50
N ASN A 347 -6.31 -14.31 11.37
CA ASN A 347 -7.35 -13.60 10.65
C ASN A 347 -6.82 -12.24 10.15
N VAL A 348 -7.65 -11.52 9.40
CA VAL A 348 -7.31 -10.23 8.82
C VAL A 348 -6.97 -9.20 9.92
N SER A 349 -7.71 -9.17 11.03
CA SER A 349 -7.47 -8.18 12.09
C SER A 349 -6.12 -8.35 12.79
N TYR A 350 -5.57 -9.56 12.85
CA TYR A 350 -4.20 -9.78 13.33
C TYR A 350 -3.18 -9.14 12.37
N GLY A 351 -3.36 -9.35 11.07
CA GLY A 351 -2.54 -8.73 10.02
C GLY A 351 -2.62 -7.22 10.07
N ASP A 352 -3.82 -6.69 10.26
CA ASP A 352 -4.08 -5.25 10.30
C ASP A 352 -3.46 -4.54 11.50
N LYS A 353 -3.29 -5.24 12.61
CA LYS A 353 -2.95 -4.58 13.87
C LYS A 353 -1.57 -4.96 14.43
N VAL A 354 -1.23 -6.25 14.50
CA VAL A 354 -0.18 -6.68 15.43
C VAL A 354 0.79 -7.75 14.93
N ILE A 355 0.47 -8.53 13.89
CA ILE A 355 1.24 -9.73 13.56
C ILE A 355 2.56 -9.46 12.81
N GLY A 356 2.64 -8.33 12.07
CA GLY A 356 3.87 -7.90 11.41
C GLY A 356 3.79 -7.72 9.89
N THR A 357 2.80 -8.30 9.21
CA THR A 357 2.54 -8.05 7.79
C THR A 357 1.97 -6.65 7.59
N ASN A 358 2.14 -6.08 6.39
CA ASN A 358 1.62 -4.74 6.08
C ASN A 358 0.16 -4.83 5.63
N HIS A 359 -0.69 -3.94 6.15
CA HIS A 359 -2.11 -3.91 5.85
C HIS A 359 -2.49 -2.95 4.70
N THR A 360 -1.55 -2.18 4.18
CA THR A 360 -1.82 -1.30 3.04
C THR A 360 -1.75 -2.13 1.76
N LEU A 361 -2.88 -2.72 1.40
CA LEU A 361 -3.01 -3.77 0.41
C LEU A 361 -3.75 -3.28 -0.85
N PRO A 362 -3.61 -3.98 -1.99
CA PRO A 362 -4.27 -3.62 -3.24
C PRO A 362 -5.73 -4.03 -3.25
N THR A 363 -6.61 -3.12 -3.66
CA THR A 363 -8.04 -3.36 -3.87
C THR A 363 -8.40 -3.34 -5.34
N THR A 364 -9.67 -3.58 -5.68
CA THR A 364 -10.20 -3.46 -7.05
C THR A 364 -9.37 -4.22 -8.08
N LYS A 365 -9.03 -5.48 -7.75
CA LYS A 365 -8.23 -6.39 -8.56
C LYS A 365 -6.79 -5.95 -8.83
N ALA A 366 -6.27 -4.96 -8.12
CA ALA A 366 -4.87 -4.56 -8.26
C ALA A 366 -3.89 -5.62 -7.71
N ALA A 367 -4.40 -6.58 -6.92
CA ALA A 367 -3.64 -7.77 -6.48
C ALA A 367 -3.06 -8.61 -7.64
N ARG A 368 -3.55 -8.42 -8.87
CA ARG A 368 -2.98 -9.05 -10.08
C ARG A 368 -1.60 -8.54 -10.49
N TYR A 369 -1.16 -7.39 -9.96
CA TYR A 369 0.14 -6.81 -10.32
C TYR A 369 0.93 -6.20 -9.16
N THR A 370 0.37 -6.16 -7.95
CA THR A 370 1.06 -5.67 -6.76
C THR A 370 0.56 -6.38 -5.50
N GLY A 371 1.46 -6.65 -4.56
CA GLY A 371 1.13 -7.18 -3.22
C GLY A 371 0.95 -6.09 -2.15
N GLY A 372 0.87 -4.80 -2.55
CA GLY A 372 0.68 -3.70 -1.62
C GLY A 372 1.99 -3.07 -1.11
N LEU A 373 1.89 -2.43 0.05
CA LEU A 373 3.00 -1.75 0.69
C LEU A 373 3.89 -2.76 1.43
N TRP A 374 5.18 -2.64 1.25
CA TRP A 374 6.20 -3.39 1.95
C TRP A 374 7.51 -2.60 1.90
N VAL A 375 8.56 -3.06 2.58
CA VAL A 375 9.84 -2.34 2.66
C VAL A 375 10.43 -2.01 1.29
N GLY A 376 10.29 -2.88 0.30
CA GLY A 376 10.80 -2.69 -1.06
C GLY A 376 10.11 -1.57 -1.85
N LYS A 377 8.89 -1.15 -1.46
CA LYS A 377 8.24 0.02 -2.10
C LYS A 377 8.98 1.33 -1.83
N PHE A 378 9.75 1.40 -0.76
CA PHE A 378 10.58 2.55 -0.40
C PHE A 378 12.00 2.45 -0.96
N ILE A 379 12.31 1.43 -1.76
CA ILE A 379 13.64 1.14 -2.29
C ILE A 379 13.61 1.15 -3.82
N LYS A 380 14.56 1.87 -4.40
CA LYS A 380 14.81 1.90 -5.84
C LYS A 380 15.93 0.93 -6.17
N THR A 381 15.73 0.04 -7.13
CA THR A 381 16.80 -0.78 -7.70
C THR A 381 17.43 -0.01 -8.86
N CYS A 382 18.62 0.52 -8.66
CA CYS A 382 19.35 1.36 -9.62
C CYS A 382 20.53 0.58 -10.22
N THR A 383 20.52 0.43 -11.55
CA THR A 383 21.56 -0.29 -12.28
C THR A 383 22.78 0.61 -12.56
N TYR A 384 23.94 -0.02 -12.68
CA TYR A 384 25.16 0.57 -13.18
C TYR A 384 25.91 -0.40 -14.09
N GLN A 385 26.76 0.15 -14.94
CA GLN A 385 27.61 -0.61 -15.85
C GLN A 385 29.04 -0.06 -15.84
N ARG A 386 30.02 -0.93 -16.03
CA ARG A 386 31.44 -0.59 -16.15
C ARG A 386 32.09 -1.48 -17.22
N VAL A 387 32.86 -0.86 -18.12
CA VAL A 387 33.73 -1.60 -19.05
C VAL A 387 35.17 -1.34 -18.61
N THR A 388 35.91 -2.39 -18.30
CA THR A 388 37.20 -2.34 -17.60
C THR A 388 38.42 -2.53 -18.53
N THR A 389 38.20 -2.99 -19.79
CA THR A 389 39.25 -3.20 -20.75
C THR A 389 38.98 -2.53 -22.09
N ASP A 390 40.03 -2.19 -22.82
CA ASP A 390 39.95 -1.60 -24.15
C ASP A 390 39.33 -2.58 -25.16
N GLU A 391 39.67 -3.86 -25.09
CA GLU A 391 39.14 -4.93 -25.94
C GLU A 391 37.62 -5.07 -25.77
N ALA A 392 37.12 -5.07 -24.52
CA ALA A 392 35.69 -5.11 -24.24
C ALA A 392 34.99 -3.88 -24.76
N SER A 393 35.57 -2.69 -24.55
CA SER A 393 35.00 -1.44 -25.03
C SER A 393 34.89 -1.40 -26.56
N ALA A 394 35.92 -1.83 -27.27
CA ALA A 394 35.90 -1.90 -28.73
C ALA A 394 34.87 -2.93 -29.23
N MET A 395 34.85 -4.12 -28.65
CA MET A 395 33.90 -5.18 -29.02
C MET A 395 32.47 -4.73 -28.85
N ILE A 396 32.08 -4.21 -27.67
CA ILE A 396 30.74 -3.71 -27.40
C ILE A 396 30.40 -2.54 -28.35
N GLY A 397 31.37 -1.66 -28.60
CA GLY A 397 31.21 -0.52 -29.50
C GLY A 397 30.87 -0.96 -30.92
N GLU A 398 31.47 -2.02 -31.46
CA GLU A 398 31.17 -2.55 -32.80
C GLU A 398 29.70 -3.02 -32.91
N TYR A 399 29.19 -3.78 -31.92
CA TYR A 399 27.79 -4.18 -31.89
C TYR A 399 26.84 -2.99 -31.73
N CYS A 400 27.15 -2.08 -30.81
CA CYS A 400 26.35 -0.87 -30.56
C CYS A 400 26.26 0.00 -31.81
N SER A 401 27.38 0.23 -32.51
CA SER A 401 27.42 1.02 -33.75
C SER A 401 26.48 0.44 -34.83
N ARG A 402 26.50 -0.87 -35.03
CA ARG A 402 25.62 -1.52 -36.04
C ARG A 402 24.15 -1.42 -35.67
N LEU A 403 23.79 -1.59 -34.39
CA LEU A 403 22.41 -1.47 -33.93
C LEU A 403 21.92 -0.01 -34.02
N CYS A 404 22.76 0.96 -33.64
CA CYS A 404 22.41 2.38 -33.78
C CYS A 404 22.22 2.79 -35.25
N ALA A 405 23.03 2.20 -36.17
CA ALA A 405 22.83 2.43 -37.60
C ALA A 405 21.49 1.86 -38.10
N LEU A 406 21.11 0.67 -37.64
CA LEU A 406 19.81 0.07 -37.96
C LEU A 406 18.64 0.93 -37.49
N GLU A 407 18.75 1.55 -36.31
CA GLU A 407 17.74 2.41 -35.71
C GLU A 407 17.78 3.86 -36.24
N GLY A 408 18.81 4.23 -37.02
CA GLY A 408 18.97 5.61 -37.54
C GLY A 408 19.51 6.60 -36.51
N PHE A 409 20.01 6.14 -35.33
CA PHE A 409 20.55 6.99 -34.28
C PHE A 409 22.03 7.39 -34.52
N ALA A 410 22.26 8.33 -35.39
CA ALA A 410 23.62 8.75 -35.80
C ALA A 410 24.50 9.21 -34.63
N GLY A 411 23.95 9.97 -33.68
CA GLY A 411 24.67 10.43 -32.50
C GLY A 411 25.09 9.29 -31.56
N HIS A 412 24.19 8.34 -31.33
CA HIS A 412 24.51 7.11 -30.53
C HIS A 412 25.53 6.25 -31.25
N LYS A 413 25.42 6.14 -32.58
CA LYS A 413 26.41 5.43 -33.40
C LYS A 413 27.81 6.04 -33.23
N GLU A 414 27.94 7.36 -33.31
CA GLU A 414 29.22 8.03 -33.13
C GLU A 414 29.79 7.86 -31.73
N GLN A 415 28.95 7.80 -30.68
CA GLN A 415 29.41 7.43 -29.32
C GLN A 415 30.10 6.08 -29.29
N ALA A 416 29.59 5.11 -30.03
CA ALA A 416 30.18 3.77 -30.15
C ALA A 416 31.43 3.81 -31.04
N ASP A 417 31.36 4.45 -32.23
CA ASP A 417 32.44 4.49 -33.21
C ASP A 417 33.73 5.17 -32.68
N ILE A 418 33.58 6.23 -31.87
CA ILE A 418 34.75 6.89 -31.26
C ILE A 418 35.47 5.98 -30.26
N ARG A 419 34.70 5.12 -29.55
CA ARG A 419 35.29 4.13 -28.63
C ARG A 419 35.96 3.01 -29.37
N VAL A 420 35.37 2.52 -30.46
CA VAL A 420 36.01 1.52 -31.35
C VAL A 420 37.32 2.07 -31.92
N ARG A 421 37.32 3.32 -32.41
CA ARG A 421 38.56 3.97 -32.94
C ARG A 421 39.61 4.17 -31.87
N ARG A 422 39.24 4.52 -30.65
CA ARG A 422 40.16 4.80 -29.54
C ARG A 422 40.74 3.52 -28.91
N TYR A 423 39.88 2.57 -28.64
CA TYR A 423 40.23 1.36 -27.86
C TYR A 423 40.45 0.12 -28.73
N GLY A 424 40.06 0.12 -29.98
CA GLY A 424 40.27 -0.99 -30.91
C GLY A 424 41.69 -1.12 -31.50
N LYS A 425 42.58 -0.13 -31.22
CA LYS A 425 43.94 -0.12 -31.78
C LYS A 425 44.88 -1.21 -31.23
N SER A 426 44.61 -1.75 -30.06
CA SER A 426 45.37 -2.84 -29.45
C SER A 426 45.22 -4.18 -30.20
N ARG A 427 44.12 -4.36 -30.99
CA ARG A 427 43.88 -5.58 -31.78
C ARG A 427 44.75 -5.68 -33.07
N LYS A 428 45.39 -4.62 -33.53
CA LYS A 428 46.23 -4.61 -34.76
C LYS A 428 47.72 -4.84 -34.48
N ALA A 429 48.13 -4.99 -33.22
CA ALA A 429 49.53 -5.16 -32.81
C ALA A 429 49.84 -6.57 -32.24
N ALA A 430 48.92 -7.51 -32.30
CA ALA A 430 49.08 -8.92 -31.98
C ALA A 430 48.78 -9.79 -33.22
#